data_6f2876637621d6b6854edd1e1b67e06d
#
_entry.id   6f2876637621d6b6854edd1e1b67e06d
#
_cell.length_a   1.000
_cell.length_b   1.000
_cell.length_c   1.000
_cell.angle_alpha   90.00
_cell.angle_beta   90.00
_cell.angle_gamma   90.00
#
_symmetry.space_group_name_H-M   'P 1'
#
loop_
_entity.id
_entity.type
_entity.pdbx_description
1 polymer ?
#
loop_
_entity_poly.entity_id
_entity_poly.type
_entity_poly.pdbx_seq_one_letter_code
_entity_poly.pdbx_strand_id
1 'polypeptide(L)'
;MKYLVDLNYTLVGNSPKWGEPRITPFSRQIEQETYRQWLVDFLRDKYAILITARPIRYKEQTLARIFSQTNWQPQEVYFAEISATPPEIKEDLLLRYIFPKHGKNGTDFFGIESNPKTRAMYERYGIKSLSEKDFRNIVNLR
;
A
#
# COMPACT_ATOMS: atom_id res chain seq x y z
N MET A 1 -2.52 -2.84 16.40
CA MET A 1 -1.82 -2.10 15.32
C MET A 1 -2.35 -2.53 13.98
N LYS A 2 -2.73 -1.58 13.16
CA LYS A 2 -3.17 -1.83 11.78
C LYS A 2 -2.15 -1.21 10.83
N TYR A 3 -1.67 -2.00 9.87
CA TYR A 3 -0.66 -1.55 8.92
C TYR A 3 -1.32 -1.04 7.65
N LEU A 4 -1.07 0.23 7.32
CA LEU A 4 -1.49 0.83 6.06
C LEU A 4 -0.38 0.59 5.04
N VAL A 5 -0.63 -0.28 4.06
CA VAL A 5 0.41 -0.76 3.14
C VAL A 5 0.17 -0.19 1.75
N ASP A 6 1.16 0.53 1.25
CA ASP A 6 1.20 1.04 -0.11
C ASP A 6 1.47 -0.11 -1.10
N LEU A 7 0.94 0.00 -2.32
CA LEU A 7 1.09 -1.03 -3.34
C LEU A 7 2.32 -0.80 -4.22
N ASN A 8 2.27 0.25 -5.07
CA ASN A 8 3.36 0.53 -6.01
C ASN A 8 4.62 0.94 -5.25
N TYR A 9 5.77 0.40 -5.66
CA TYR A 9 7.09 0.67 -5.07
C TYR A 9 7.22 0.25 -3.59
N THR A 10 6.20 -0.34 -2.99
CA THR A 10 6.22 -0.83 -1.60
C THR A 10 5.97 -2.33 -1.58
N LEU A 11 4.73 -2.78 -1.70
CA LEU A 11 4.41 -4.20 -1.77
C LEU A 11 4.92 -4.79 -3.09
N VAL A 12 4.73 -4.08 -4.20
CA VAL A 12 5.26 -4.48 -5.51
C VAL A 12 6.77 -4.26 -5.53
N GLY A 13 7.51 -5.33 -5.81
CA GLY A 13 8.97 -5.32 -5.81
C GLY A 13 9.59 -4.92 -7.14
N ASN A 14 8.85 -4.98 -8.24
CA ASN A 14 9.34 -4.70 -9.58
C ASN A 14 8.61 -3.54 -10.27
N SER A 15 8.15 -2.55 -9.50
CA SER A 15 7.59 -1.33 -10.09
C SER A 15 8.61 -0.67 -11.01
N PRO A 16 8.18 -0.10 -12.17
CA PRO A 16 9.10 0.55 -13.09
C PRO A 16 9.87 1.68 -12.39
N LYS A 17 11.21 1.67 -12.53
CA LYS A 17 12.06 2.74 -12.01
C LYS A 17 11.97 3.95 -12.92
N TRP A 18 12.39 5.10 -12.39
CA TRP A 18 12.43 6.33 -13.16
C TRP A 18 13.25 6.12 -14.45
N GLY A 19 12.65 6.51 -15.60
CA GLY A 19 13.30 6.34 -16.91
C GLY A 19 13.08 4.98 -17.56
N GLU A 20 12.56 3.98 -16.86
CA GLU A 20 12.21 2.70 -17.46
C GLU A 20 10.88 2.80 -18.20
N PRO A 21 10.74 2.11 -19.37
CA PRO A 21 9.47 2.11 -20.09
C PRO A 21 8.39 1.39 -19.28
N ARG A 22 7.18 1.94 -19.32
CA ARG A 22 6.01 1.30 -18.71
C ARG A 22 5.44 0.26 -19.66
N ILE A 23 4.94 -0.83 -19.10
CA ILE A 23 4.25 -1.86 -19.87
C ILE A 23 2.82 -1.38 -20.12
N THR A 24 2.37 -1.44 -21.37
CA THR A 24 1.01 -1.06 -21.76
C THR A 24 0.33 -2.19 -22.50
N PRO A 25 -0.98 -2.38 -22.32
CA PRO A 25 -1.84 -1.68 -21.36
C PRO A 25 -1.47 -2.00 -19.90
N PHE A 26 -1.97 -1.23 -18.98
CA PHE A 26 -1.63 -1.39 -17.56
C PHE A 26 -1.97 -2.79 -17.02
N SER A 27 -3.00 -3.43 -17.56
CA SER A 27 -3.34 -4.81 -17.20
C SER A 27 -2.20 -5.80 -17.41
N ARG A 28 -1.37 -5.58 -18.44
CA ARG A 28 -0.17 -6.42 -18.69
C ARG A 28 0.90 -6.17 -17.63
N GLN A 29 1.03 -4.94 -17.16
CA GLN A 29 1.95 -4.64 -16.08
C GLN A 29 1.56 -5.38 -14.81
N ILE A 30 0.26 -5.42 -14.48
CA ILE A 30 -0.23 -6.17 -13.31
C ILE A 30 0.11 -7.65 -13.44
N GLU A 31 -0.05 -8.25 -14.63
CA GLU A 31 0.27 -9.66 -14.88
C GLU A 31 1.74 -10.00 -14.62
N GLN A 32 2.61 -9.01 -14.64
CA GLN A 32 4.05 -9.20 -14.45
C GLN A 32 4.54 -8.73 -13.08
N GLU A 33 3.67 -8.20 -12.24
CA GLU A 33 4.05 -7.74 -10.91
C GLU A 33 4.52 -8.88 -10.04
N THR A 34 5.61 -8.62 -9.30
CA THR A 34 6.07 -9.47 -8.22
C THR A 34 6.01 -8.69 -6.92
N TYR A 35 5.92 -9.41 -5.81
CA TYR A 35 5.72 -8.77 -4.51
C TYR A 35 6.88 -9.08 -3.59
N ARG A 36 7.21 -8.12 -2.69
CA ARG A 36 8.32 -8.29 -1.76
C ARG A 36 7.99 -9.37 -0.75
N GLN A 37 8.65 -10.50 -0.87
CA GLN A 37 8.34 -11.67 -0.06
C GLN A 37 8.53 -11.40 1.44
N TRP A 38 9.60 -10.68 1.82
CA TRP A 38 9.83 -10.38 3.23
C TRP A 38 8.67 -9.57 3.84
N LEU A 39 8.10 -8.65 3.05
CA LEU A 39 6.99 -7.80 3.53
C LEU A 39 5.71 -8.62 3.64
N VAL A 40 5.42 -9.45 2.65
CA VAL A 40 4.29 -10.38 2.70
C VAL A 40 4.40 -11.28 3.93
N ASP A 41 5.59 -11.85 4.16
CA ASP A 41 5.82 -12.74 5.31
C ASP A 41 5.63 -12.01 6.64
N PHE A 42 6.10 -10.76 6.72
CA PHE A 42 5.86 -9.92 7.90
C PHE A 42 4.36 -9.68 8.14
N LEU A 43 3.61 -9.45 7.08
CA LEU A 43 2.20 -9.06 7.18
C LEU A 43 1.25 -10.25 7.41
N ARG A 44 1.70 -11.50 7.24
CA ARG A 44 0.83 -12.69 7.34
C ARG A 44 0.10 -12.81 8.67
N ASP A 45 0.72 -12.42 9.77
CA ASP A 45 0.14 -12.46 11.11
C ASP A 45 -0.27 -11.08 11.63
N LYS A 46 -0.37 -10.10 10.75
CA LYS A 46 -0.73 -8.73 11.09
C LYS A 46 -2.07 -8.34 10.48
N TYR A 47 -2.65 -7.27 10.99
CA TYR A 47 -3.81 -6.65 10.35
C TYR A 47 -3.32 -5.68 9.29
N ALA A 48 -3.47 -6.05 8.03
CA ALA A 48 -2.97 -5.26 6.90
C ALA A 48 -4.12 -4.66 6.10
N ILE A 49 -4.01 -3.36 5.85
CA ILE A 49 -4.94 -2.59 5.02
C ILE A 49 -4.16 -2.12 3.79
N LEU A 50 -4.49 -2.67 2.63
CA LEU A 50 -3.90 -2.21 1.38
C LEU A 50 -4.58 -0.92 0.96
N ILE A 51 -3.79 0.16 0.82
CA ILE A 51 -4.29 1.47 0.42
C ILE A 51 -3.45 1.97 -0.75
N THR A 52 -4.09 2.23 -1.88
CA THR A 52 -3.38 2.52 -3.13
C THR A 52 -4.05 3.62 -3.94
N ALA A 53 -3.23 4.41 -4.65
CA ALA A 53 -3.71 5.36 -5.64
C ALA A 53 -4.09 4.69 -6.98
N ARG A 54 -3.87 3.38 -7.11
CA ARG A 54 -4.27 2.65 -8.31
C ARG A 54 -5.79 2.73 -8.47
N PRO A 55 -6.31 2.99 -9.68
CA PRO A 55 -7.76 3.08 -9.91
C PRO A 55 -8.50 1.79 -9.54
N ILE A 56 -9.70 1.95 -9.00
CA ILE A 56 -10.52 0.84 -8.50
C ILE A 56 -10.89 -0.17 -9.59
N ARG A 57 -10.90 0.23 -10.85
CA ARG A 57 -11.16 -0.70 -11.97
C ARG A 57 -10.13 -1.83 -12.08
N TYR A 58 -8.95 -1.66 -11.47
CA TYR A 58 -7.91 -2.69 -11.46
C TYR A 58 -7.89 -3.54 -10.19
N LYS A 59 -8.85 -3.33 -9.29
CA LYS A 59 -8.88 -3.99 -7.98
C LYS A 59 -8.89 -5.50 -8.08
N GLU A 60 -9.84 -6.06 -8.84
CA GLU A 60 -9.99 -7.52 -8.92
C GLU A 60 -8.75 -8.18 -9.51
N GLN A 61 -8.21 -7.63 -10.59
CA GLN A 61 -7.01 -8.16 -11.22
C GLN A 61 -5.80 -8.09 -10.28
N THR A 62 -5.65 -6.97 -9.57
CA THR A 62 -4.54 -6.79 -8.64
C THR A 62 -4.60 -7.79 -7.49
N LEU A 63 -5.76 -7.95 -6.88
CA LEU A 63 -5.93 -8.88 -5.75
C LEU A 63 -5.73 -10.33 -6.19
N ALA A 64 -6.22 -10.70 -7.36
CA ALA A 64 -5.99 -12.02 -7.91
C ALA A 64 -4.51 -12.29 -8.14
N ARG A 65 -3.77 -11.31 -8.66
CA ARG A 65 -2.32 -11.44 -8.87
C ARG A 65 -1.57 -11.60 -7.57
N ILE A 66 -1.88 -10.76 -6.57
CA ILE A 66 -1.24 -10.86 -5.25
C ILE A 66 -1.46 -12.25 -4.67
N PHE A 67 -2.69 -12.72 -4.66
CA PHE A 67 -3.02 -14.03 -4.09
C PHE A 67 -2.33 -15.17 -4.85
N SER A 68 -2.32 -15.12 -6.18
CA SER A 68 -1.67 -16.18 -6.99
C SER A 68 -0.16 -16.25 -6.74
N GLN A 69 0.49 -15.13 -6.46
CA GLN A 69 1.93 -15.07 -6.26
C GLN A 69 2.36 -15.32 -4.82
N THR A 70 1.51 -15.02 -3.86
CA THR A 70 1.92 -14.98 -2.44
C THR A 70 1.10 -15.88 -1.53
N ASN A 71 -0.06 -16.34 -2.00
CA ASN A 71 -1.04 -17.06 -1.17
C ASN A 71 -1.44 -16.26 0.08
N TRP A 72 -1.46 -14.94 -0.04
CA TRP A 72 -1.81 -14.00 1.03
C TRP A 72 -2.76 -12.94 0.48
N GLN A 73 -3.62 -12.43 1.33
CA GLN A 73 -4.45 -11.28 1.02
C GLN A 73 -4.60 -10.40 2.25
N PRO A 74 -4.62 -9.07 2.08
CA PRO A 74 -4.84 -8.15 3.19
C PRO A 74 -6.27 -8.27 3.73
N GLN A 75 -6.46 -7.87 4.98
CA GLN A 75 -7.78 -7.87 5.62
C GLN A 75 -8.73 -6.86 4.99
N GLU A 76 -8.20 -5.72 4.52
CA GLU A 76 -8.97 -4.69 3.85
C GLU A 76 -8.18 -4.14 2.68
N VAL A 77 -8.90 -3.67 1.66
CA VAL A 77 -8.29 -3.08 0.48
C VAL A 77 -9.06 -1.83 0.06
N TYR A 78 -8.34 -0.78 -0.27
CA TYR A 78 -8.92 0.48 -0.75
C TYR A 78 -8.15 0.98 -1.96
N PHE A 79 -8.86 1.14 -3.06
CA PHE A 79 -8.34 1.62 -4.33
C PHE A 79 -8.94 2.99 -4.63
N ALA A 80 -8.27 3.77 -5.50
CA ALA A 80 -8.70 5.13 -5.82
C ALA A 80 -10.08 5.16 -6.46
N GLU A 81 -10.96 5.99 -5.91
CA GLU A 81 -12.29 6.27 -6.45
C GLU A 81 -12.40 7.69 -6.99
N ILE A 82 -11.38 8.52 -6.75
CA ILE A 82 -11.30 9.89 -7.26
C ILE A 82 -10.04 10.07 -8.09
N SER A 83 -10.02 11.11 -8.92
CA SER A 83 -8.86 11.51 -9.70
C SER A 83 -8.17 12.67 -8.99
N ALA A 84 -7.00 12.40 -8.41
CA ALA A 84 -6.26 13.38 -7.61
C ALA A 84 -4.80 12.89 -7.47
N THR A 85 -3.99 13.61 -6.71
CA THR A 85 -2.64 13.16 -6.39
C THR A 85 -2.68 11.98 -5.42
N PRO A 86 -1.62 11.12 -5.38
CA PRO A 86 -1.61 9.99 -4.45
C PRO A 86 -1.86 10.35 -2.99
N PRO A 87 -1.28 11.42 -2.41
CA PRO A 87 -1.61 11.79 -1.03
C PRO A 87 -3.07 12.17 -0.85
N GLU A 88 -3.65 12.92 -1.81
CA GLU A 88 -5.06 13.32 -1.75
C GLU A 88 -6.00 12.13 -1.86
N ILE A 89 -5.68 11.17 -2.75
CA ILE A 89 -6.44 9.93 -2.89
C ILE A 89 -6.44 9.16 -1.58
N LYS A 90 -5.27 9.00 -0.97
CA LYS A 90 -5.15 8.21 0.26
C LYS A 90 -5.78 8.91 1.46
N GLU A 91 -5.72 10.23 1.50
CA GLU A 91 -6.45 11.00 2.52
C GLU A 91 -7.96 10.80 2.37
N ASP A 92 -8.48 10.83 1.14
CA ASP A 92 -9.88 10.55 0.86
C ASP A 92 -10.28 9.17 1.39
N LEU A 93 -9.47 8.15 1.13
CA LEU A 93 -9.74 6.79 1.59
C LEU A 93 -9.70 6.65 3.11
N LEU A 94 -8.76 7.35 3.78
CA LEU A 94 -8.71 7.40 5.23
C LEU A 94 -9.98 7.98 5.82
N LEU A 95 -10.39 9.16 5.32
CA LEU A 95 -11.51 9.90 5.88
C LEU A 95 -12.85 9.24 5.58
N ARG A 96 -12.97 8.65 4.40
CA ARG A 96 -14.23 8.09 3.93
C ARG A 96 -14.47 6.67 4.45
N TYR A 97 -13.45 5.84 4.57
CA TYR A 97 -13.62 4.42 4.87
C TYR A 97 -12.89 3.94 6.11
N ILE A 98 -11.63 4.34 6.29
CA ILE A 98 -10.78 3.73 7.31
C ILE A 98 -11.10 4.28 8.70
N PHE A 99 -11.11 5.59 8.84
CA PHE A 99 -11.43 6.22 10.13
C PHE A 99 -12.86 5.97 10.60
N PRO A 100 -13.89 5.98 9.74
CA PRO A 100 -15.23 5.61 10.18
C PRO A 100 -15.32 4.19 10.73
N LYS A 101 -14.51 3.27 10.21
CA LYS A 101 -14.50 1.87 10.65
C LYS A 101 -13.65 1.63 11.89
N HIS A 102 -12.48 2.28 11.96
CA HIS A 102 -11.46 1.97 12.98
C HIS A 102 -11.22 3.08 14.00
N GLY A 103 -11.81 4.26 13.80
CA GLY A 103 -11.53 5.43 14.62
C GLY A 103 -10.36 6.25 14.08
N LYS A 104 -10.16 7.43 14.66
CA LYS A 104 -9.20 8.44 14.18
C LYS A 104 -7.90 8.48 14.97
N ASN A 105 -7.68 7.53 15.88
CA ASN A 105 -6.45 7.53 16.67
C ASN A 105 -5.28 7.05 15.81
N GLY A 106 -4.41 7.98 15.42
CA GLY A 106 -3.26 7.69 14.56
C GLY A 106 -2.32 6.65 15.13
N THR A 107 -2.26 6.49 16.45
CA THR A 107 -1.39 5.49 17.07
C THR A 107 -1.87 4.06 16.88
N ASP A 108 -3.11 3.87 16.40
CA ASP A 108 -3.62 2.55 16.05
C ASP A 108 -3.14 2.07 14.68
N PHE A 109 -2.46 2.94 13.92
CA PHE A 109 -2.01 2.68 12.56
C PHE A 109 -0.51 2.87 12.41
N PHE A 110 0.07 2.16 11.45
CA PHE A 110 1.44 2.37 11.00
C PHE A 110 1.49 2.25 9.47
N GLY A 111 2.05 3.26 8.79
CA GLY A 111 2.12 3.28 7.34
C GLY A 111 3.45 2.75 6.81
N ILE A 112 3.38 1.89 5.80
CA ILE A 112 4.55 1.48 5.02
C ILE A 112 4.31 2.06 3.62
N GLU A 113 5.03 3.14 3.30
CA GLU A 113 4.68 4.02 2.19
C GLU A 113 5.92 4.59 1.52
N SER A 114 6.01 4.45 0.19
CA SER A 114 7.16 4.91 -0.58
C SER A 114 7.16 6.43 -0.83
N ASN A 115 5.99 7.05 -0.94
CA ASN A 115 5.87 8.46 -1.29
C ASN A 115 6.03 9.35 -0.06
N PRO A 116 7.07 10.22 -0.01
CA PRO A 116 7.28 11.09 1.15
C PRO A 116 6.15 12.09 1.38
N LYS A 117 5.44 12.49 0.34
CA LYS A 117 4.28 13.39 0.47
C LYS A 117 3.11 12.69 1.12
N THR A 118 2.91 11.40 0.83
CA THR A 118 1.89 10.60 1.50
C THR A 118 2.27 10.38 2.97
N ARG A 119 3.55 10.12 3.26
CA ARG A 119 4.00 10.03 4.66
C ARG A 119 3.75 11.33 5.43
N ALA A 120 3.96 12.48 4.79
CA ALA A 120 3.65 13.78 5.42
C ALA A 120 2.15 13.93 5.68
N MET A 121 1.31 13.44 4.79
CA MET A 121 -0.15 13.43 5.01
C MET A 121 -0.50 12.55 6.21
N TYR A 122 0.06 11.34 6.31
CA TYR A 122 -0.17 10.47 7.47
C TYR A 122 0.23 11.14 8.78
N GLU A 123 1.36 11.86 8.79
CA GLU A 123 1.85 12.56 9.98
C GLU A 123 0.84 13.58 10.50
N ARG A 124 0.12 14.27 9.60
CA ARG A 124 -0.92 15.23 10.01
C ARG A 124 -2.05 14.58 10.81
N TYR A 125 -2.23 13.27 10.66
CA TYR A 125 -3.23 12.49 11.41
C TYR A 125 -2.62 11.69 12.57
N GLY A 126 -1.37 11.96 12.91
CA GLY A 126 -0.70 11.26 14.00
C GLY A 126 -0.28 9.83 13.66
N ILE A 127 -0.27 9.48 12.36
CA ILE A 127 0.10 8.15 11.90
C ILE A 127 1.59 8.15 11.57
N LYS A 128 2.37 7.31 12.25
CA LYS A 128 3.78 7.09 11.91
C LYS A 128 3.87 6.26 10.64
N SER A 129 4.85 6.58 9.79
CA SER A 129 5.08 5.83 8.56
C SER A 129 6.56 5.83 8.19
N LEU A 130 6.96 4.80 7.44
CA LEU A 130 8.32 4.65 6.92
C LEU A 130 8.24 4.13 5.48
N SER A 131 9.32 4.36 4.72
CA SER A 131 9.51 3.66 3.45
C SER A 131 9.71 2.17 3.72
N GLU A 132 9.52 1.32 2.70
CA GLU A 132 9.71 -0.12 2.88
C GLU A 132 11.15 -0.44 3.30
N LYS A 133 12.12 0.28 2.75
CA LYS A 133 13.53 0.09 3.07
C LYS A 133 13.83 0.40 4.53
N ASP A 134 13.36 1.54 5.01
CA ASP A 134 13.57 1.94 6.39
C ASP A 134 12.83 1.03 7.36
N PHE A 135 11.62 0.62 6.99
CA PHE A 135 10.84 -0.32 7.78
C PHE A 135 11.54 -1.68 7.88
N ARG A 136 12.09 -2.17 6.78
CA ARG A 136 12.83 -3.43 6.76
C ARG A 136 14.03 -3.38 7.69
N ASN A 137 14.75 -2.26 7.72
CA ASN A 137 15.90 -2.09 8.62
C ASN A 137 15.48 -2.20 10.08
N ILE A 138 14.34 -1.61 10.46
CA ILE A 138 13.84 -1.69 11.84
C ILE A 138 13.42 -3.12 12.17
N VAL A 139 12.72 -3.80 11.29
CA VAL A 139 12.26 -5.18 11.50
C VAL A 139 13.46 -6.12 11.67
N ASN A 140 14.52 -5.92 10.89
CA ASN A 140 15.72 -6.77 10.96
C ASN A 140 16.56 -6.53 12.21
N LEU A 141 16.34 -5.45 12.95
CA LEU A 141 17.03 -5.17 14.21
C LEU A 141 16.44 -5.90 15.41
N ARG A 142 15.33 -6.58 15.23
CA ARG A 142 14.65 -7.32 16.32
C ARG A 142 15.30 -8.67 16.57
#